data_193e9c08db339f680b8d1e7915ae95a6
#
_entry.id   193e9c08db339f680b8d1e7915ae95a6
#
_cell.length_a   1.000
_cell.length_b   1.000
_cell.length_c   1.000
_cell.angle_alpha   90.00
_cell.angle_beta   90.00
_cell.angle_gamma   90.00
#
_symmetry.space_group_name_H-M   'P 1'
#
loop_
_entity.id
_entity.type
_entity.pdbx_description
1 polymer ?
#
loop_
_entity_poly.entity_id
_entity_poly.type
_entity_poly.pdbx_seq_one_letter_code
_entity_poly.pdbx_strand_id
1 'polypeptide(L)'
;MNETFIPVAYLAASAAFILALKWLSSVPTAMRGVIIGCIGMTLAIGGTLLSPEIVTYQNIAIALVIGTIIGIPMALMPMTAVPQRTALSHAFGALAAALVGAAEYSLRYDRIDRFTMFALVIEVLLGSLTFSASLMAFGKLQEVLPQRPITYKGQNYVNLGVLGVAILLGAGLVLNPASTTLFPIMVILAFTFGIMLIVPIGGADMPTVIALLNSYAGLSAAAMGFALDNKLLIIAGSLDGASGLILAIIMCKAMNRSFANVLFGAFGQVQTGPAGKVEAKPVKSATSEEAASILANASLVVIVPGYGMAVAQAQHKVRELNDVLTKKGVKVIFAIHPVAGRMPGHMNVLLAEADVPYDKLLEMEEANGELPEADVALVIGANDVTNPAARHDTNSPVYGMPIIDTDKARVVMVIKRSMNPGFAGIDNELYTM
;
A
#
# COMPACT_ATOMS: atom_id res chain seq x y z
N MET A 1 24.24 -22.16 28.03
CA MET A 1 24.65 -21.03 27.18
C MET A 1 23.51 -20.58 26.25
N ASN A 2 22.71 -21.49 25.72
CA ASN A 2 21.61 -21.16 24.80
C ASN A 2 20.40 -20.49 25.49
N GLU A 3 20.11 -20.79 26.76
CA GLU A 3 18.95 -20.26 27.48
C GLU A 3 18.99 -18.74 27.69
N THR A 4 20.18 -18.15 27.78
CA THR A 4 20.35 -16.70 27.92
C THR A 4 20.58 -16.01 26.59
N PHE A 5 21.17 -16.70 25.62
CA PHE A 5 21.50 -16.12 24.32
C PHE A 5 20.29 -15.80 23.47
N ILE A 6 19.31 -16.72 23.38
CA ILE A 6 18.11 -16.56 22.55
C ILE A 6 17.27 -15.34 22.96
N PRO A 7 16.90 -15.16 24.26
CA PRO A 7 16.18 -13.99 24.70
C PRO A 7 16.93 -12.66 24.46
N VAL A 8 18.26 -12.66 24.62
CA VAL A 8 19.10 -11.49 24.35
C VAL A 8 19.12 -11.17 22.84
N ALA A 9 19.26 -12.19 21.98
CA ALA A 9 19.22 -12.02 20.53
C ALA A 9 17.87 -11.46 20.08
N TYR A 10 16.76 -11.96 20.64
CA TYR A 10 15.41 -11.46 20.34
C TYR A 10 15.19 -10.04 20.83
N LEU A 11 15.70 -9.68 22.00
CA LEU A 11 15.65 -8.31 22.51
C LEU A 11 16.45 -7.37 21.63
N ALA A 12 17.66 -7.76 21.23
CA ALA A 12 18.50 -6.98 20.31
C ALA A 12 17.85 -6.83 18.92
N ALA A 13 17.25 -7.90 18.40
CA ALA A 13 16.50 -7.87 17.14
C ALA A 13 15.30 -6.92 17.23
N SER A 14 14.52 -6.96 18.33
CA SER A 14 13.41 -6.04 18.55
C SER A 14 13.85 -4.59 18.60
N ALA A 15 14.93 -4.29 19.33
CA ALA A 15 15.51 -2.95 19.36
C ALA A 15 16.00 -2.50 17.97
N ALA A 16 16.61 -3.41 17.21
CA ALA A 16 17.06 -3.15 15.84
C ALA A 16 15.87 -2.83 14.91
N PHE A 17 14.74 -3.52 15.01
CA PHE A 17 13.55 -3.22 14.22
C PHE A 17 12.93 -1.86 14.57
N ILE A 18 12.86 -1.50 15.86
CA ILE A 18 12.40 -0.16 16.28
C ILE A 18 13.32 0.93 15.72
N LEU A 19 14.63 0.75 15.78
CA LEU A 19 15.60 1.69 15.23
C LEU A 19 15.54 1.74 13.71
N ALA A 20 15.29 0.60 13.03
CA ALA A 20 15.08 0.54 11.60
C ALA A 20 13.91 1.42 11.18
N LEU A 21 12.74 1.29 11.80
CA LEU A 21 11.57 2.12 11.52
C LEU A 21 11.88 3.62 11.74
N LYS A 22 12.55 3.95 12.85
CA LYS A 22 12.95 5.32 13.14
C LYS A 22 13.88 5.91 12.07
N TRP A 23 14.87 5.16 11.60
CA TRP A 23 15.83 5.66 10.62
C TRP A 23 15.31 5.62 9.19
N LEU A 24 14.35 4.73 8.88
CA LEU A 24 13.66 4.70 7.59
C LEU A 24 12.69 5.89 7.41
N SER A 25 12.28 6.55 8.48
CA SER A 25 11.37 7.70 8.41
C SER A 25 12.02 8.98 7.85
N SER A 26 13.35 8.99 7.62
CA SER A 26 14.08 10.16 7.13
C SER A 26 15.12 9.72 6.09
N VAL A 27 15.13 10.40 4.94
CA VAL A 27 15.98 10.05 3.79
C VAL A 27 17.47 9.99 4.13
N PRO A 28 18.07 10.96 4.87
CA PRO A 28 19.49 10.91 5.20
C PRO A 28 19.90 9.71 6.06
N THR A 29 18.95 9.12 6.79
CA THR A 29 19.19 7.97 7.68
C THR A 29 18.66 6.65 7.14
N ALA A 30 17.91 6.65 6.03
CA ALA A 30 17.21 5.47 5.49
C ALA A 30 18.16 4.28 5.27
N MET A 31 19.33 4.52 4.71
CA MET A 31 20.33 3.44 4.50
C MET A 31 20.78 2.79 5.82
N ARG A 32 20.92 3.58 6.90
CA ARG A 32 21.21 3.03 8.24
C ARG A 32 20.05 2.20 8.76
N GLY A 33 18.81 2.65 8.48
CA GLY A 33 17.59 1.89 8.80
C GLY A 33 17.56 0.53 8.12
N VAL A 34 17.91 0.45 6.84
CA VAL A 34 17.99 -0.82 6.10
C VAL A 34 19.05 -1.75 6.73
N ILE A 35 20.25 -1.23 6.98
CA ILE A 35 21.35 -2.04 7.54
C ILE A 35 20.96 -2.60 8.92
N ILE A 36 20.44 -1.76 9.82
CA ILE A 36 20.06 -2.22 11.15
C ILE A 36 18.90 -3.20 11.11
N GLY A 37 17.96 -3.04 10.17
CA GLY A 37 16.87 -3.99 9.93
C GLY A 37 17.40 -5.35 9.48
N CYS A 38 18.38 -5.38 8.56
CA CYS A 38 19.05 -6.62 8.15
C CYS A 38 19.79 -7.30 9.32
N ILE A 39 20.46 -6.53 10.17
CA ILE A 39 21.10 -7.04 11.40
C ILE A 39 20.05 -7.65 12.33
N GLY A 40 18.94 -6.93 12.57
CA GLY A 40 17.82 -7.41 13.39
C GLY A 40 17.24 -8.72 12.87
N MET A 41 17.02 -8.82 11.55
CA MET A 41 16.53 -10.06 10.92
C MET A 41 17.53 -11.22 11.07
N THR A 42 18.83 -10.95 10.89
CA THR A 42 19.86 -11.98 11.05
C THR A 42 19.93 -12.49 12.50
N LEU A 43 19.80 -11.59 13.48
CA LEU A 43 19.74 -11.96 14.89
C LEU A 43 18.45 -12.76 15.22
N ALA A 44 17.33 -12.39 14.65
CA ALA A 44 16.06 -13.10 14.82
C ALA A 44 16.14 -14.53 14.28
N ILE A 45 16.59 -14.69 13.04
CA ILE A 45 16.75 -16.01 12.39
C ILE A 45 17.80 -16.83 13.13
N GLY A 46 18.98 -16.25 13.43
CA GLY A 46 20.03 -16.94 14.15
C GLY A 46 19.62 -17.40 15.55
N GLY A 47 18.92 -16.54 16.28
CA GLY A 47 18.36 -16.88 17.60
C GLY A 47 17.36 -18.03 17.49
N THR A 48 16.45 -17.98 16.51
CA THR A 48 15.46 -19.05 16.28
C THR A 48 16.13 -20.37 15.92
N LEU A 49 17.10 -20.37 15.02
CA LEU A 49 17.82 -21.59 14.61
C LEU A 49 18.59 -22.27 15.76
N LEU A 50 18.94 -21.52 16.80
CA LEU A 50 19.60 -22.04 18.00
C LEU A 50 18.60 -22.54 19.06
N SER A 51 17.29 -22.47 18.80
CA SER A 51 16.26 -22.96 19.73
C SER A 51 16.40 -24.47 19.92
N PRO A 52 16.35 -24.95 21.19
CA PRO A 52 16.37 -26.39 21.50
C PRO A 52 15.18 -27.16 20.93
N GLU A 53 14.09 -26.45 20.59
CA GLU A 53 12.89 -27.06 20.00
C GLU A 53 13.10 -27.50 18.54
N ILE A 54 14.16 -26.96 17.87
CA ILE A 54 14.48 -27.35 16.50
C ILE A 54 15.35 -28.61 16.51
N VAL A 55 14.71 -29.73 16.21
CA VAL A 55 15.37 -31.06 16.20
C VAL A 55 16.01 -31.36 14.84
N THR A 56 15.41 -30.88 13.74
CA THR A 56 15.88 -31.14 12.36
C THR A 56 15.87 -29.87 11.53
N TYR A 57 16.96 -29.64 10.79
CA TYR A 57 17.11 -28.48 9.92
C TYR A 57 16.74 -28.75 8.46
N GLN A 58 16.46 -30.01 8.08
CA GLN A 58 16.21 -30.38 6.68
C GLN A 58 15.02 -29.65 6.09
N ASN A 59 13.88 -29.60 6.79
CA ASN A 59 12.67 -28.92 6.31
C ASN A 59 12.87 -27.41 6.26
N ILE A 60 13.62 -26.85 7.21
CA ILE A 60 13.96 -25.43 7.23
C ILE A 60 14.83 -25.09 6.02
N ALA A 61 15.82 -25.91 5.69
CA ALA A 61 16.69 -25.70 4.53
C ALA A 61 15.90 -25.79 3.22
N ILE A 62 14.98 -26.76 3.07
CA ILE A 62 14.11 -26.91 1.91
C ILE A 62 13.22 -25.67 1.77
N ALA A 63 12.56 -25.23 2.85
CA ALA A 63 11.72 -24.05 2.85
C ALA A 63 12.49 -22.78 2.51
N LEU A 64 13.72 -22.63 3.03
CA LEU A 64 14.61 -21.51 2.71
C LEU A 64 14.98 -21.47 1.23
N VAL A 65 15.31 -22.61 0.63
CA VAL A 65 15.61 -22.72 -0.81
C VAL A 65 14.39 -22.32 -1.64
N ILE A 66 13.20 -22.87 -1.34
CA ILE A 66 11.96 -22.54 -2.04
C ILE A 66 11.65 -21.05 -1.89
N GLY A 67 11.72 -20.53 -0.67
CA GLY A 67 11.50 -19.09 -0.39
C GLY A 67 12.49 -18.20 -1.14
N THR A 68 13.75 -18.61 -1.27
CA THR A 68 14.77 -17.87 -2.02
C THR A 68 14.48 -17.87 -3.52
N ILE A 69 14.05 -19.00 -4.09
CA ILE A 69 13.67 -19.12 -5.51
C ILE A 69 12.50 -18.17 -5.84
N ILE A 70 11.55 -18.02 -4.94
CA ILE A 70 10.42 -17.08 -5.10
C ILE A 70 10.84 -15.64 -4.80
N GLY A 71 11.62 -15.43 -3.75
CA GLY A 71 11.97 -14.09 -3.25
C GLY A 71 12.94 -13.32 -4.14
N ILE A 72 13.91 -13.99 -4.78
CA ILE A 72 14.85 -13.31 -5.69
C ILE A 72 14.14 -12.64 -6.87
N PRO A 73 13.27 -13.30 -7.65
CA PRO A 73 12.50 -12.64 -8.71
C PRO A 73 11.67 -11.48 -8.20
N MET A 74 11.04 -11.61 -7.02
CA MET A 74 10.28 -10.51 -6.40
C MET A 74 11.19 -9.33 -6.05
N ALA A 75 12.38 -9.56 -5.52
CA ALA A 75 13.33 -8.51 -5.18
C ALA A 75 13.84 -7.74 -6.41
N LEU A 76 13.94 -8.43 -7.57
CA LEU A 76 14.39 -7.88 -8.84
C LEU A 76 13.30 -7.18 -9.65
N MET A 77 12.05 -7.15 -9.16
CA MET A 77 10.97 -6.41 -9.82
C MET A 77 11.33 -4.91 -9.92
N PRO A 78 11.01 -4.26 -11.06
CA PRO A 78 11.30 -2.83 -11.25
C PRO A 78 10.60 -1.97 -10.21
N MET A 79 11.13 -0.79 -9.94
CA MET A 79 10.59 0.13 -8.94
C MET A 79 9.15 0.60 -9.27
N THR A 80 8.81 0.63 -10.55
CA THR A 80 7.42 0.90 -11.00
C THR A 80 6.42 -0.17 -10.55
N ALA A 81 6.89 -1.39 -10.24
CA ALA A 81 6.11 -2.52 -9.75
C ALA A 81 6.18 -2.72 -8.23
N VAL A 82 6.68 -1.73 -7.47
CA VAL A 82 6.73 -1.80 -6.01
C VAL A 82 5.36 -2.07 -5.37
N PRO A 83 4.24 -1.46 -5.81
CA PRO A 83 2.93 -1.79 -5.25
C PRO A 83 2.57 -3.27 -5.37
N GLN A 84 2.86 -3.88 -6.54
CA GLN A 84 2.64 -5.29 -6.80
C GLN A 84 3.52 -6.17 -5.92
N ARG A 85 4.82 -5.84 -5.83
CA ARG A 85 5.77 -6.53 -4.95
C ARG A 85 5.33 -6.49 -3.48
N THR A 86 4.88 -5.33 -3.02
CA THR A 86 4.38 -5.14 -1.65
C THR A 86 3.15 -6.00 -1.39
N ALA A 87 2.17 -6.03 -2.31
CA ALA A 87 1.00 -6.90 -2.19
C ALA A 87 1.38 -8.39 -2.12
N LEU A 88 2.33 -8.86 -2.94
CA LEU A 88 2.84 -10.23 -2.86
C LEU A 88 3.56 -10.53 -1.54
N SER A 89 4.36 -9.58 -1.04
CA SER A 89 5.04 -9.72 0.25
C SER A 89 4.04 -9.92 1.39
N HIS A 90 2.97 -9.11 1.43
CA HIS A 90 1.88 -9.28 2.41
C HIS A 90 1.17 -10.63 2.24
N ALA A 91 0.94 -11.07 0.99
CA ALA A 91 0.32 -12.36 0.73
C ALA A 91 1.15 -13.50 1.33
N PHE A 92 2.45 -13.57 1.00
CA PHE A 92 3.29 -14.67 1.50
C PHE A 92 3.52 -14.61 3.01
N GLY A 93 3.66 -13.40 3.59
CA GLY A 93 3.76 -13.22 5.04
C GLY A 93 2.49 -13.71 5.78
N ALA A 94 1.32 -13.33 5.26
CA ALA A 94 0.04 -13.75 5.82
C ALA A 94 -0.22 -15.26 5.62
N LEU A 95 0.19 -15.81 4.48
CA LEU A 95 0.15 -17.26 4.24
C LEU A 95 1.02 -18.01 5.24
N ALA A 96 2.22 -17.53 5.51
CA ALA A 96 3.12 -18.14 6.48
C ALA A 96 2.45 -18.20 7.87
N ALA A 97 1.85 -17.09 8.34
CA ALA A 97 1.13 -17.07 9.60
C ALA A 97 -0.06 -18.05 9.58
N ALA A 98 -0.89 -18.05 8.54
CA ALA A 98 -2.03 -18.98 8.44
C ALA A 98 -1.60 -20.45 8.46
N LEU A 99 -0.49 -20.81 7.79
CA LEU A 99 0.04 -22.17 7.75
C LEU A 99 0.65 -22.59 9.09
N VAL A 100 1.36 -21.68 9.78
CA VAL A 100 1.90 -21.95 11.12
C VAL A 100 0.76 -22.18 12.10
N GLY A 101 -0.26 -21.33 12.11
CA GLY A 101 -1.43 -21.52 12.96
C GLY A 101 -2.21 -22.80 12.64
N ALA A 102 -2.33 -23.17 11.36
CA ALA A 102 -2.96 -24.43 10.97
C ALA A 102 -2.14 -25.66 11.43
N ALA A 103 -0.82 -25.57 11.34
CA ALA A 103 0.08 -26.63 11.83
C ALA A 103 -0.02 -26.77 13.36
N GLU A 104 0.04 -25.65 14.08
CA GLU A 104 -0.06 -25.62 15.55
C GLU A 104 -1.40 -26.19 16.02
N TYR A 105 -2.50 -25.78 15.37
CA TYR A 105 -3.81 -26.38 15.64
C TYR A 105 -3.80 -27.90 15.41
N SER A 106 -3.29 -28.36 14.27
CA SER A 106 -3.30 -29.79 13.92
C SER A 106 -2.47 -30.64 14.87
N LEU A 107 -1.41 -30.06 15.45
CA LEU A 107 -0.51 -30.77 16.36
C LEU A 107 -1.03 -30.80 17.81
N ARG A 108 -1.83 -29.84 18.23
CA ARG A 108 -2.15 -29.61 19.66
C ARG A 108 -3.64 -29.39 19.95
N TYR A 109 -4.57 -29.58 18.99
CA TYR A 109 -6.00 -29.21 19.13
C TYR A 109 -6.67 -29.76 20.40
N ASP A 110 -6.19 -30.90 20.93
CA ASP A 110 -6.68 -31.54 22.14
C ASP A 110 -6.12 -30.97 23.46
N ARG A 111 -5.09 -30.14 23.38
CA ARG A 111 -4.33 -29.61 24.54
C ARG A 111 -4.20 -28.08 24.56
N ILE A 112 -4.75 -27.39 23.55
CA ILE A 112 -4.67 -25.93 23.46
C ILE A 112 -5.60 -25.32 24.53
N ASP A 113 -5.04 -24.40 25.34
CA ASP A 113 -5.83 -23.60 26.25
C ASP A 113 -6.64 -22.53 25.50
N ARG A 114 -7.66 -21.96 26.15
CA ARG A 114 -8.57 -21.00 25.52
C ARG A 114 -7.90 -19.73 25.04
N PHE A 115 -6.88 -19.24 25.75
CA PHE A 115 -6.17 -18.03 25.36
C PHE A 115 -5.33 -18.26 24.09
N THR A 116 -4.56 -19.34 24.07
CA THR A 116 -3.79 -19.76 22.89
C THR A 116 -4.71 -20.03 21.69
N MET A 117 -5.87 -20.69 21.93
CA MET A 117 -6.85 -20.90 20.87
C MET A 117 -7.44 -19.59 20.35
N PHE A 118 -7.70 -18.62 21.20
CA PHE A 118 -8.15 -17.29 20.78
C PHE A 118 -7.09 -16.59 19.91
N ALA A 119 -5.82 -16.61 20.31
CA ALA A 119 -4.72 -16.06 19.53
C ALA A 119 -4.61 -16.76 18.16
N LEU A 120 -4.68 -18.09 18.15
CA LEU A 120 -4.60 -18.90 16.94
C LEU A 120 -5.78 -18.67 15.97
N VAL A 121 -6.99 -18.47 16.49
CA VAL A 121 -8.15 -18.09 15.67
C VAL A 121 -7.92 -16.74 14.99
N ILE A 122 -7.43 -15.73 15.71
CA ILE A 122 -7.10 -14.42 15.14
C ILE A 122 -6.00 -14.57 14.09
N GLU A 123 -4.92 -15.27 14.41
CA GLU A 123 -3.80 -15.53 13.51
C GLU A 123 -4.28 -16.11 12.18
N VAL A 124 -5.00 -17.23 12.23
CA VAL A 124 -5.42 -17.97 11.04
C VAL A 124 -6.50 -17.23 10.26
N LEU A 125 -7.44 -16.59 10.95
CA LEU A 125 -8.50 -15.81 10.31
C LEU A 125 -7.89 -14.60 9.55
N LEU A 126 -7.07 -13.78 10.23
CA LEU A 126 -6.42 -12.63 9.61
C LEU A 126 -5.40 -13.07 8.55
N GLY A 127 -4.62 -14.12 8.81
CA GLY A 127 -3.66 -14.65 7.86
C GLY A 127 -4.32 -15.13 6.57
N SER A 128 -5.37 -15.94 6.68
CA SER A 128 -6.09 -16.50 5.51
C SER A 128 -6.78 -15.42 4.68
N LEU A 129 -7.50 -14.49 5.33
CA LEU A 129 -8.15 -13.41 4.60
C LEU A 129 -7.14 -12.47 3.95
N THR A 130 -6.04 -12.14 4.63
CA THR A 130 -5.01 -11.24 4.10
C THR A 130 -4.29 -11.86 2.92
N PHE A 131 -4.00 -13.15 2.97
CA PHE A 131 -3.40 -13.86 1.84
C PHE A 131 -4.25 -13.75 0.59
N SER A 132 -5.52 -14.16 0.65
CA SER A 132 -6.41 -14.11 -0.51
C SER A 132 -6.70 -12.70 -0.98
N ALA A 133 -6.90 -11.76 -0.05
CA ALA A 133 -7.08 -10.35 -0.35
C ALA A 133 -5.86 -9.73 -1.05
N SER A 134 -4.66 -10.04 -0.57
CA SER A 134 -3.42 -9.53 -1.16
C SER A 134 -3.15 -10.09 -2.55
N LEU A 135 -3.48 -11.36 -2.81
CA LEU A 135 -3.42 -11.93 -4.17
C LEU A 135 -4.42 -11.27 -5.11
N MET A 136 -5.63 -10.97 -4.65
CA MET A 136 -6.63 -10.23 -5.43
C MET A 136 -6.15 -8.79 -5.72
N ALA A 137 -5.57 -8.10 -4.73
CA ALA A 137 -4.98 -6.79 -4.91
C ALA A 137 -3.83 -6.82 -5.92
N PHE A 138 -2.94 -7.80 -5.82
CA PHE A 138 -1.88 -8.04 -6.80
C PHE A 138 -2.45 -8.24 -8.22
N GLY A 139 -3.47 -9.10 -8.38
CA GLY A 139 -4.11 -9.35 -9.67
C GLY A 139 -4.74 -8.10 -10.30
N LYS A 140 -5.34 -7.22 -9.48
CA LYS A 140 -5.85 -5.92 -9.93
C LYS A 140 -4.73 -4.94 -10.30
N LEU A 141 -3.65 -4.91 -9.52
CA LEU A 141 -2.49 -4.05 -9.79
C LEU A 141 -1.73 -4.47 -11.05
N GLN A 142 -1.72 -5.77 -11.36
CA GLN A 142 -1.14 -6.32 -12.60
C GLN A 142 -2.09 -6.25 -13.79
N GLU A 143 -3.28 -5.72 -13.62
CA GLU A 143 -4.33 -5.63 -14.67
C GLU A 143 -4.80 -7.00 -15.21
N VAL A 144 -4.45 -8.09 -14.53
CA VAL A 144 -4.99 -9.44 -14.80
C VAL A 144 -6.47 -9.50 -14.41
N LEU A 145 -6.83 -8.77 -13.35
CA LEU A 145 -8.21 -8.59 -12.91
C LEU A 145 -8.69 -7.16 -13.23
N PRO A 146 -9.99 -6.98 -13.51
CA PRO A 146 -10.53 -5.65 -13.78
C PRO A 146 -10.27 -4.68 -12.62
N GLN A 147 -9.69 -3.51 -12.93
CA GLN A 147 -9.41 -2.48 -11.92
C GLN A 147 -10.67 -1.76 -11.43
N ARG A 148 -11.73 -1.77 -12.25
CA ARG A 148 -13.02 -1.20 -11.88
C ARG A 148 -13.67 -2.01 -10.75
N PRO A 149 -14.42 -1.35 -9.85
CA PRO A 149 -15.23 -2.03 -8.84
C PRO A 149 -16.21 -3.01 -9.50
N ILE A 150 -16.30 -4.23 -8.96
CA ILE A 150 -17.33 -5.20 -9.33
C ILE A 150 -18.28 -5.31 -8.14
N THR A 151 -19.48 -4.78 -8.29
CA THR A 151 -20.50 -4.70 -7.22
C THR A 151 -21.76 -5.42 -7.62
N TYR A 152 -22.50 -5.93 -6.61
CA TYR A 152 -23.81 -6.55 -6.79
C TYR A 152 -24.76 -6.16 -5.65
N LYS A 153 -26.08 -6.28 -5.89
CA LYS A 153 -27.10 -5.93 -4.87
C LYS A 153 -26.96 -6.81 -3.63
N GLY A 154 -26.93 -6.19 -2.44
CA GLY A 154 -26.84 -6.91 -1.16
C GLY A 154 -25.41 -7.36 -0.79
N GLN A 155 -24.40 -6.99 -1.56
CA GLN A 155 -23.01 -7.37 -1.36
C GLN A 155 -22.54 -7.18 0.09
N ASN A 156 -22.85 -6.06 0.71
CA ASN A 156 -22.41 -5.75 2.07
C ASN A 156 -22.98 -6.73 3.10
N TYR A 157 -24.25 -7.11 2.95
CA TYR A 157 -24.88 -8.09 3.83
C TYR A 157 -24.24 -9.48 3.66
N VAL A 158 -23.92 -9.86 2.43
CA VAL A 158 -23.26 -11.14 2.14
C VAL A 158 -21.85 -11.14 2.71
N ASN A 159 -21.05 -10.08 2.45
CA ASN A 159 -19.69 -9.96 2.96
C ASN A 159 -19.64 -9.97 4.48
N LEU A 160 -20.46 -9.15 5.13
CA LEU A 160 -20.56 -9.11 6.59
C LEU A 160 -21.10 -10.43 7.16
N GLY A 161 -22.01 -11.09 6.45
CA GLY A 161 -22.51 -12.41 6.82
C GLY A 161 -21.41 -13.47 6.82
N VAL A 162 -20.60 -13.53 5.75
CA VAL A 162 -19.48 -14.47 5.65
C VAL A 162 -18.44 -14.19 6.77
N LEU A 163 -18.08 -12.94 7.00
CA LEU A 163 -17.18 -12.56 8.10
C LEU A 163 -17.78 -12.91 9.46
N GLY A 164 -19.05 -12.57 9.68
CA GLY A 164 -19.76 -12.85 10.93
C GLY A 164 -19.79 -14.34 11.25
N VAL A 165 -20.09 -15.18 10.25
CA VAL A 165 -20.07 -16.65 10.42
C VAL A 165 -18.65 -17.15 10.72
N ALA A 166 -17.62 -16.64 10.02
CA ALA A 166 -16.23 -16.99 10.30
C ALA A 166 -15.82 -16.65 11.74
N ILE A 167 -16.21 -15.47 12.23
CA ILE A 167 -15.95 -15.04 13.62
C ILE A 167 -16.71 -15.92 14.62
N LEU A 168 -17.97 -16.25 14.35
CA LEU A 168 -18.77 -17.14 15.23
C LEU A 168 -18.17 -18.55 15.30
N LEU A 169 -17.70 -19.09 14.17
CA LEU A 169 -16.98 -20.37 14.17
C LEU A 169 -15.68 -20.29 14.97
N GLY A 170 -14.93 -19.18 14.83
CA GLY A 170 -13.75 -18.91 15.64
C GLY A 170 -14.07 -18.86 17.14
N ALA A 171 -15.14 -18.18 17.53
CA ALA A 171 -15.61 -18.16 18.91
C ALA A 171 -16.01 -19.56 19.40
N GLY A 172 -16.67 -20.34 18.54
CA GLY A 172 -16.99 -21.76 18.82
C GLY A 172 -15.74 -22.60 19.05
N LEU A 173 -14.65 -22.39 18.29
CA LEU A 173 -13.37 -23.05 18.49
C LEU A 173 -12.70 -22.65 19.81
N VAL A 174 -12.79 -21.39 20.22
CA VAL A 174 -12.26 -20.94 21.54
C VAL A 174 -13.00 -21.64 22.68
N LEU A 175 -14.31 -21.88 22.53
CA LEU A 175 -15.12 -22.58 23.53
C LEU A 175 -14.89 -24.09 23.50
N ASN A 176 -14.68 -24.67 22.33
CA ASN A 176 -14.41 -26.09 22.10
C ASN A 176 -13.24 -26.30 21.11
N PRO A 177 -11.98 -26.20 21.57
CA PRO A 177 -10.80 -26.34 20.72
C PRO A 177 -10.70 -27.69 20.00
N ALA A 178 -11.29 -28.75 20.54
CA ALA A 178 -11.24 -30.10 19.98
C ALA A 178 -12.12 -30.30 18.72
N SER A 179 -12.85 -29.26 18.28
CA SER A 179 -13.75 -29.37 17.13
C SER A 179 -13.00 -29.28 15.80
N THR A 180 -12.54 -30.41 15.29
CA THR A 180 -11.79 -30.49 14.02
C THR A 180 -12.59 -30.08 12.78
N THR A 181 -13.91 -29.98 12.86
CA THR A 181 -14.79 -29.60 11.74
C THR A 181 -14.90 -28.07 11.60
N LEU A 182 -14.93 -27.33 12.72
CA LEU A 182 -15.12 -25.87 12.68
C LEU A 182 -13.89 -25.14 12.08
N PHE A 183 -12.71 -25.65 12.36
CA PHE A 183 -11.46 -25.01 11.94
C PHE A 183 -11.33 -24.87 10.41
N PRO A 184 -11.41 -25.94 9.59
CA PRO A 184 -11.29 -25.81 8.14
C PRO A 184 -12.42 -24.97 7.53
N ILE A 185 -13.63 -25.01 8.07
CA ILE A 185 -14.74 -24.18 7.59
C ILE A 185 -14.44 -22.70 7.84
N MET A 186 -13.93 -22.35 9.03
CA MET A 186 -13.50 -20.99 9.34
C MET A 186 -12.42 -20.49 8.38
N VAL A 187 -11.42 -21.33 8.09
CA VAL A 187 -10.33 -20.99 7.14
C VAL A 187 -10.88 -20.72 5.74
N ILE A 188 -11.76 -21.58 5.23
CA ILE A 188 -12.38 -21.41 3.91
C ILE A 188 -13.21 -20.12 3.86
N LEU A 189 -13.98 -19.82 4.90
CA LEU A 189 -14.76 -18.57 4.96
C LEU A 189 -13.86 -17.33 5.05
N ALA A 190 -12.77 -17.39 5.82
CA ALA A 190 -11.80 -16.29 5.89
C ALA A 190 -11.13 -16.03 4.52
N PHE A 191 -10.75 -17.09 3.82
CA PHE A 191 -10.23 -17.03 2.46
C PHE A 191 -11.24 -16.42 1.48
N THR A 192 -12.48 -16.87 1.53
CA THR A 192 -13.58 -16.37 0.69
C THR A 192 -13.84 -14.90 0.97
N PHE A 193 -13.86 -14.53 2.25
CA PHE A 193 -14.07 -13.12 2.63
C PHE A 193 -12.94 -12.22 2.11
N GLY A 194 -11.68 -12.67 2.15
CA GLY A 194 -10.56 -11.89 1.60
C GLY A 194 -10.71 -11.59 0.11
N ILE A 195 -11.20 -12.56 -0.68
CA ILE A 195 -11.54 -12.33 -2.10
C ILE A 195 -12.68 -11.32 -2.21
N MET A 196 -13.76 -11.53 -1.47
CA MET A 196 -14.96 -10.68 -1.50
C MET A 196 -14.68 -9.25 -1.03
N LEU A 197 -13.71 -9.05 -0.15
CA LEU A 197 -13.29 -7.74 0.33
C LEU A 197 -12.71 -6.88 -0.79
N ILE A 198 -11.89 -7.45 -1.67
CA ILE A 198 -11.13 -6.70 -2.69
C ILE A 198 -11.90 -6.55 -4.01
N VAL A 199 -12.80 -7.47 -4.33
CA VAL A 199 -13.58 -7.43 -5.58
C VAL A 199 -14.26 -6.09 -5.83
N PRO A 200 -14.94 -5.45 -4.85
CA PRO A 200 -15.65 -4.18 -5.04
C PRO A 200 -14.76 -2.95 -4.95
N ILE A 201 -13.47 -3.08 -4.63
CA ILE A 201 -12.58 -1.94 -4.43
C ILE A 201 -11.95 -1.56 -5.77
N GLY A 202 -11.99 -0.27 -6.11
CA GLY A 202 -11.39 0.28 -7.32
C GLY A 202 -9.87 0.50 -7.22
N GLY A 203 -9.22 0.68 -8.37
CA GLY A 203 -7.78 0.93 -8.44
C GLY A 203 -7.33 2.20 -7.70
N ALA A 204 -8.20 3.20 -7.59
CA ALA A 204 -7.93 4.45 -6.86
C ALA A 204 -7.70 4.22 -5.36
N ASP A 205 -8.45 3.29 -4.75
CA ASP A 205 -8.40 3.02 -3.32
C ASP A 205 -7.32 1.99 -2.93
N MET A 206 -6.61 1.42 -3.93
CA MET A 206 -5.57 0.40 -3.71
C MET A 206 -4.45 0.83 -2.76
N PRO A 207 -3.95 2.07 -2.77
CA PRO A 207 -2.93 2.49 -1.80
C PRO A 207 -3.37 2.28 -0.35
N THR A 208 -4.59 2.66 -0.01
CA THR A 208 -5.17 2.49 1.33
C THR A 208 -5.38 1.01 1.67
N VAL A 209 -5.85 0.23 0.68
CA VAL A 209 -6.05 -1.22 0.84
C VAL A 209 -4.75 -1.95 1.13
N ILE A 210 -3.67 -1.62 0.42
CA ILE A 210 -2.35 -2.21 0.65
C ILE A 210 -1.86 -1.91 2.08
N ALA A 211 -2.03 -0.67 2.55
CA ALA A 211 -1.68 -0.29 3.92
C ALA A 211 -2.52 -1.06 4.95
N LEU A 212 -3.81 -1.26 4.69
CA LEU A 212 -4.70 -2.03 5.54
C LEU A 212 -4.32 -3.52 5.58
N LEU A 213 -4.01 -4.12 4.43
CA LEU A 213 -3.57 -5.51 4.36
C LEU A 213 -2.22 -5.72 5.07
N ASN A 214 -1.32 -4.72 5.04
CA ASN A 214 -0.14 -4.71 5.88
C ASN A 214 -0.51 -4.79 7.37
N SER A 215 -1.48 -3.97 7.82
CA SER A 215 -1.94 -4.01 9.20
C SER A 215 -2.48 -5.39 9.60
N TYR A 216 -3.26 -6.02 8.76
CA TYR A 216 -3.80 -7.35 9.02
C TYR A 216 -2.71 -8.43 9.06
N ALA A 217 -1.72 -8.35 8.15
CA ALA A 217 -0.57 -9.24 8.18
C ALA A 217 0.24 -9.08 9.48
N GLY A 218 0.51 -7.85 9.90
CA GLY A 218 1.21 -7.56 11.14
C GLY A 218 0.44 -8.04 12.38
N LEU A 219 -0.87 -7.81 12.44
CA LEU A 219 -1.71 -8.33 13.54
C LEU A 219 -1.79 -9.85 13.56
N SER A 220 -1.82 -10.51 12.39
CA SER A 220 -1.74 -11.97 12.30
C SER A 220 -0.40 -12.48 12.85
N ALA A 221 0.72 -11.82 12.52
CA ALA A 221 2.03 -12.15 13.04
C ALA A 221 2.14 -11.91 14.56
N ALA A 222 1.51 -10.85 15.09
CA ALA A 222 1.45 -10.63 16.54
C ALA A 222 0.65 -11.73 17.25
N ALA A 223 -0.50 -12.13 16.68
CA ALA A 223 -1.31 -13.23 17.21
C ALA A 223 -0.54 -14.56 17.17
N MET A 224 0.20 -14.84 16.08
CA MET A 224 1.14 -15.96 16.00
C MET A 224 2.18 -15.93 17.12
N GLY A 225 2.70 -14.75 17.44
CA GLY A 225 3.62 -14.56 18.55
C GLY A 225 3.02 -14.95 19.91
N PHE A 226 1.73 -14.66 20.14
CA PHE A 226 1.02 -15.13 21.34
C PHE A 226 0.77 -16.63 21.33
N ALA A 227 0.41 -17.20 20.20
CA ALA A 227 0.18 -18.65 20.07
C ALA A 227 1.45 -19.47 20.29
N LEU A 228 2.60 -18.95 19.85
CA LEU A 228 3.93 -19.59 19.95
C LEU A 228 4.75 -19.14 21.19
N ASP A 229 4.21 -18.29 22.07
CA ASP A 229 4.96 -17.62 23.16
C ASP A 229 6.26 -16.95 22.69
N ASN A 230 6.23 -16.35 21.49
CA ASN A 230 7.39 -15.69 20.88
C ASN A 230 7.30 -14.17 21.00
N LYS A 231 8.02 -13.61 21.96
CA LYS A 231 8.00 -12.15 22.26
C LYS A 231 8.48 -11.30 21.08
N LEU A 232 9.43 -11.79 20.27
CA LEU A 232 9.91 -11.09 19.09
C LEU A 232 8.79 -10.92 18.05
N LEU A 233 8.03 -11.97 17.78
CA LEU A 233 6.90 -11.90 16.85
C LEU A 233 5.79 -10.99 17.38
N ILE A 234 5.52 -10.99 18.69
CA ILE A 234 4.55 -10.06 19.29
C ILE A 234 4.99 -8.61 19.04
N ILE A 235 6.23 -8.28 19.31
CA ILE A 235 6.76 -6.92 19.15
C ILE A 235 6.78 -6.52 17.68
N ALA A 236 7.39 -7.34 16.81
CA ALA A 236 7.53 -7.03 15.39
C ALA A 236 6.17 -6.94 14.70
N GLY A 237 5.27 -7.92 14.94
CA GLY A 237 3.93 -7.93 14.37
C GLY A 237 3.06 -6.76 14.86
N SER A 238 3.16 -6.39 16.13
CA SER A 238 2.43 -5.24 16.68
C SER A 238 2.92 -3.92 16.07
N LEU A 239 4.22 -3.77 15.88
CA LEU A 239 4.81 -2.58 15.23
C LEU A 239 4.37 -2.48 13.76
N ASP A 240 4.44 -3.58 13.03
CA ASP A 240 4.05 -3.64 11.63
C ASP A 240 2.53 -3.40 11.48
N GLY A 241 1.72 -4.08 12.29
CA GLY A 241 0.27 -3.91 12.30
C GLY A 241 -0.17 -2.48 12.64
N ALA A 242 0.45 -1.86 13.64
CA ALA A 242 0.17 -0.49 14.03
C ALA A 242 0.59 0.50 12.93
N SER A 243 1.77 0.31 12.32
CA SER A 243 2.26 1.19 11.25
C SER A 243 1.35 1.15 10.03
N GLY A 244 0.92 -0.06 9.61
CA GLY A 244 -0.03 -0.24 8.52
C GLY A 244 -1.38 0.42 8.78
N LEU A 245 -1.91 0.29 10.01
CA LEU A 245 -3.18 0.92 10.40
C LEU A 245 -3.10 2.45 10.39
N ILE A 246 -2.06 3.01 10.99
CA ILE A 246 -1.83 4.46 11.00
C ILE A 246 -1.71 4.99 9.56
N LEU A 247 -0.95 4.30 8.72
CA LEU A 247 -0.79 4.67 7.32
C LEU A 247 -2.12 4.59 6.57
N ALA A 248 -2.92 3.55 6.76
CA ALA A 248 -4.24 3.42 6.15
C ALA A 248 -5.18 4.58 6.56
N ILE A 249 -5.17 4.99 7.83
CA ILE A 249 -5.96 6.13 8.33
C ILE A 249 -5.50 7.44 7.69
N ILE A 250 -4.20 7.69 7.62
CA ILE A 250 -3.63 8.89 6.98
C ILE A 250 -4.02 8.93 5.50
N MET A 251 -3.93 7.79 4.79
CA MET A 251 -4.30 7.69 3.39
C MET A 251 -5.80 7.94 3.17
N CYS A 252 -6.67 7.37 4.03
CA CYS A 252 -8.11 7.66 4.00
C CYS A 252 -8.39 9.16 4.14
N LYS A 253 -7.71 9.82 5.09
CA LYS A 253 -7.83 11.27 5.29
C LYS A 253 -7.37 12.05 4.06
N ALA A 254 -6.22 11.71 3.48
CA ALA A 254 -5.68 12.34 2.29
C ALA A 254 -6.56 12.17 1.03
N MET A 255 -7.39 11.12 1.00
CA MET A 255 -8.35 10.85 -0.07
C MET A 255 -9.76 11.38 0.24
N ASN A 256 -9.97 12.02 1.39
CA ASN A 256 -11.29 12.38 1.91
C ASN A 256 -12.27 11.18 1.92
N ARG A 257 -11.78 10.00 2.25
CA ARG A 257 -12.57 8.76 2.35
C ARG A 257 -12.75 8.36 3.79
N SER A 258 -13.94 7.87 4.14
CA SER A 258 -14.14 7.24 5.45
C SER A 258 -13.37 5.92 5.51
N PHE A 259 -12.63 5.70 6.60
CA PHE A 259 -11.94 4.44 6.85
C PHE A 259 -12.90 3.24 6.83
N ALA A 260 -14.12 3.41 7.37
CA ALA A 260 -15.15 2.38 7.31
C ALA A 260 -15.59 2.08 5.86
N ASN A 261 -15.64 3.08 4.98
CA ASN A 261 -15.99 2.87 3.57
C ASN A 261 -14.91 2.06 2.83
N VAL A 262 -13.66 2.23 3.19
CA VAL A 262 -12.55 1.45 2.60
C VAL A 262 -12.53 0.02 3.16
N LEU A 263 -12.74 -0.14 4.48
CA LEU A 263 -12.77 -1.45 5.16
C LEU A 263 -13.89 -2.36 4.66
N PHE A 264 -15.09 -1.81 4.51
CA PHE A 264 -16.29 -2.60 4.22
C PHE A 264 -16.69 -2.54 2.74
N GLY A 265 -15.81 -2.03 1.89
CA GLY A 265 -15.96 -1.97 0.44
C GLY A 265 -17.27 -1.34 0.00
N ALA A 266 -17.22 -0.15 -0.59
CA ALA A 266 -18.36 0.47 -1.29
C ALA A 266 -19.65 0.68 -0.47
N PHE A 267 -19.56 0.92 0.85
CA PHE A 267 -20.65 1.59 1.56
C PHE A 267 -20.77 3.02 0.99
N GLY A 268 -21.71 3.22 0.07
CA GLY A 268 -22.01 4.53 -0.48
C GLY A 268 -21.12 5.00 -1.61
N GLN A 269 -20.56 4.12 -2.43
CA GLN A 269 -20.23 4.55 -3.79
C GLN A 269 -21.51 5.05 -4.43
N VAL A 270 -21.60 6.36 -4.58
CA VAL A 270 -22.54 6.94 -5.53
C VAL A 270 -22.28 6.20 -6.82
N GLN A 271 -23.25 5.41 -7.27
CA GLN A 271 -23.21 4.85 -8.61
C GLN A 271 -23.02 6.09 -9.50
N THR A 272 -21.83 6.25 -10.06
CA THR A 272 -21.67 7.16 -11.17
C THR A 272 -22.66 6.66 -12.21
N GLY A 273 -23.78 7.35 -12.31
CA GLY A 273 -24.72 7.16 -13.42
C GLY A 273 -23.90 7.22 -14.71
N PRO A 274 -24.40 6.70 -15.81
CA PRO A 274 -23.72 6.76 -17.07
C PRO A 274 -23.26 8.21 -17.25
N ALA A 275 -21.95 8.40 -17.43
CA ALA A 275 -21.33 9.71 -17.61
C ALA A 275 -22.19 10.45 -18.64
N GLY A 276 -22.88 11.51 -18.19
CA GLY A 276 -23.68 12.32 -19.11
C GLY A 276 -22.73 12.71 -20.22
N LYS A 277 -23.20 12.67 -21.47
CA LYS A 277 -22.43 13.16 -22.61
C LYS A 277 -22.06 14.60 -22.29
N VAL A 278 -20.86 14.81 -21.77
CA VAL A 278 -20.31 16.15 -21.56
C VAL A 278 -20.00 16.66 -22.97
N GLU A 279 -20.61 17.78 -23.33
CA GLU A 279 -20.20 18.48 -24.55
C GLU A 279 -18.69 18.73 -24.46
N ALA A 280 -17.97 18.23 -25.47
CA ALA A 280 -16.52 18.34 -25.52
C ALA A 280 -16.14 19.83 -25.56
N LYS A 281 -15.75 20.37 -24.40
CA LYS A 281 -15.20 21.72 -24.35
C LYS A 281 -13.86 21.73 -25.11
N PRO A 282 -13.53 22.79 -25.86
CA PRO A 282 -12.30 22.85 -26.61
C PRO A 282 -11.10 22.86 -25.66
N VAL A 283 -10.16 21.96 -25.89
CA VAL A 283 -8.88 21.88 -25.18
C VAL A 283 -7.82 22.51 -26.07
N LYS A 284 -7.01 23.41 -25.50
CA LYS A 284 -5.89 24.02 -26.23
C LYS A 284 -4.73 23.02 -26.29
N SER A 285 -4.33 22.60 -27.49
CA SER A 285 -3.15 21.77 -27.70
C SER A 285 -1.93 22.66 -27.98
N ALA A 286 -0.77 22.27 -27.47
CA ALA A 286 0.51 22.93 -27.70
C ALA A 286 1.52 21.92 -28.28
N THR A 287 2.43 22.41 -29.11
CA THR A 287 3.55 21.61 -29.63
C THR A 287 4.67 21.51 -28.60
N SER A 288 5.60 20.55 -28.80
CA SER A 288 6.79 20.42 -27.96
C SER A 288 7.69 21.68 -27.99
N GLU A 289 7.75 22.35 -29.14
CA GLU A 289 8.53 23.56 -29.35
C GLU A 289 7.94 24.76 -28.57
N GLU A 290 6.62 24.90 -28.60
CA GLU A 290 5.91 25.95 -27.84
C GLU A 290 6.10 25.71 -26.33
N ALA A 291 5.92 24.46 -25.88
CA ALA A 291 6.12 24.10 -24.47
C ALA A 291 7.57 24.35 -24.03
N ALA A 292 8.56 23.97 -24.85
CA ALA A 292 9.97 24.17 -24.56
C ALA A 292 10.32 25.69 -24.48
N SER A 293 9.72 26.52 -25.35
CA SER A 293 9.92 27.98 -25.31
C SER A 293 9.38 28.59 -24.02
N ILE A 294 8.20 28.18 -23.58
CA ILE A 294 7.60 28.66 -22.31
C ILE A 294 8.43 28.24 -21.12
N LEU A 295 8.79 26.92 -21.05
CA LEU A 295 9.61 26.40 -19.96
C LEU A 295 11.00 27.02 -19.87
N ALA A 296 11.62 27.33 -21.00
CA ALA A 296 12.95 27.92 -21.05
C ALA A 296 12.99 29.40 -20.55
N ASN A 297 11.86 30.10 -20.58
CA ASN A 297 11.72 31.50 -20.14
C ASN A 297 11.08 31.60 -18.74
N ALA A 298 10.73 30.48 -18.12
CA ALA A 298 10.18 30.46 -16.77
C ALA A 298 11.26 30.68 -15.70
N SER A 299 10.91 31.33 -14.61
CA SER A 299 11.76 31.47 -13.42
C SER A 299 11.51 30.30 -12.44
N LEU A 300 10.23 29.86 -12.29
CA LEU A 300 9.81 28.79 -11.42
C LEU A 300 8.89 27.81 -12.19
N VAL A 301 9.28 26.55 -12.22
CA VAL A 301 8.48 25.44 -12.77
C VAL A 301 8.15 24.44 -11.68
N VAL A 302 6.86 24.18 -11.48
CA VAL A 302 6.37 23.15 -10.57
C VAL A 302 5.96 21.92 -11.37
N ILE A 303 6.65 20.80 -11.20
CA ILE A 303 6.32 19.53 -11.85
C ILE A 303 5.41 18.72 -10.93
N VAL A 304 4.27 18.26 -11.46
CA VAL A 304 3.27 17.48 -10.74
C VAL A 304 3.23 16.06 -11.32
N PRO A 305 3.99 15.13 -10.75
CA PRO A 305 4.03 13.75 -11.22
C PRO A 305 2.78 12.98 -10.78
N GLY A 306 2.29 12.08 -11.62
CA GLY A 306 1.17 11.21 -11.33
C GLY A 306 1.41 9.79 -11.82
N TYR A 307 0.39 8.94 -11.66
CA TYR A 307 0.45 7.52 -12.03
C TYR A 307 0.81 7.30 -13.50
N GLY A 308 0.35 8.17 -14.41
CA GLY A 308 0.70 8.08 -15.84
C GLY A 308 2.20 8.17 -16.11
N MET A 309 2.96 8.95 -15.30
CA MET A 309 4.43 8.98 -15.38
C MET A 309 5.03 7.61 -15.03
N ALA A 310 4.51 6.94 -14.00
CA ALA A 310 4.94 5.59 -13.61
C ALA A 310 4.68 4.55 -14.70
N VAL A 311 3.48 4.56 -15.29
CA VAL A 311 3.11 3.63 -16.37
C VAL A 311 3.96 3.83 -17.62
N ALA A 312 4.28 5.09 -17.94
CA ALA A 312 5.14 5.43 -19.08
C ALA A 312 6.64 5.24 -18.78
N GLN A 313 7.01 4.90 -17.53
CA GLN A 313 8.40 4.84 -17.05
C GLN A 313 9.19 6.12 -17.39
N ALA A 314 8.54 7.27 -17.30
CA ALA A 314 9.05 8.54 -17.76
C ALA A 314 9.90 9.29 -16.71
N GLN A 315 10.10 8.72 -15.51
CA GLN A 315 10.83 9.36 -14.40
C GLN A 315 12.25 9.81 -14.78
N HIS A 316 12.95 9.03 -15.59
CA HIS A 316 14.30 9.40 -16.06
C HIS A 316 14.26 10.58 -17.05
N LYS A 317 13.25 10.65 -17.91
CA LYS A 317 13.06 11.80 -18.82
C LYS A 317 12.66 13.06 -18.09
N VAL A 318 11.88 12.92 -17.03
CA VAL A 318 11.53 14.03 -16.14
C VAL A 318 12.76 14.55 -15.40
N ARG A 319 13.68 13.65 -14.98
CA ARG A 319 14.98 14.03 -14.43
C ARG A 319 15.84 14.79 -15.45
N GLU A 320 15.95 14.29 -16.69
CA GLU A 320 16.68 14.99 -17.76
C GLU A 320 16.12 16.41 -17.99
N LEU A 321 14.78 16.56 -18.00
CA LEU A 321 14.12 17.87 -18.12
C LEU A 321 14.48 18.80 -16.95
N ASN A 322 14.41 18.29 -15.70
CA ASN A 322 14.85 19.05 -14.53
C ASN A 322 16.29 19.55 -14.66
N ASP A 323 17.20 18.70 -15.13
CA ASP A 323 18.62 19.06 -15.26
C ASP A 323 18.83 20.13 -16.35
N VAL A 324 18.13 20.01 -17.47
CA VAL A 324 18.18 21.02 -18.56
C VAL A 324 17.65 22.36 -18.10
N LEU A 325 16.51 22.39 -17.40
CA LEU A 325 15.92 23.62 -16.89
C LEU A 325 16.80 24.26 -15.81
N THR A 326 17.32 23.46 -14.87
CA THR A 326 18.21 23.95 -13.81
C THR A 326 19.50 24.54 -14.40
N LYS A 327 20.07 23.94 -15.45
CA LYS A 327 21.26 24.50 -16.17
C LYS A 327 20.97 25.84 -16.85
N LYS A 328 19.69 26.08 -17.18
CA LYS A 328 19.24 27.38 -17.74
C LYS A 328 18.90 28.42 -16.67
N GLY A 329 19.07 28.10 -15.38
CA GLY A 329 18.77 28.99 -14.26
C GLY A 329 17.31 28.95 -13.80
N VAL A 330 16.50 28.03 -14.30
CA VAL A 330 15.11 27.84 -13.88
C VAL A 330 15.05 27.07 -12.55
N LYS A 331 14.34 27.60 -11.55
CA LYS A 331 14.04 26.86 -10.31
C LYS A 331 13.00 25.79 -10.64
N VAL A 332 13.32 24.51 -10.36
CA VAL A 332 12.40 23.38 -10.57
C VAL A 332 12.13 22.71 -9.25
N ILE A 333 10.85 22.52 -8.92
CA ILE A 333 10.37 21.78 -7.77
C ILE A 333 9.33 20.74 -8.20
N PHE A 334 9.14 19.72 -7.39
CA PHE A 334 8.17 18.64 -7.62
C PHE A 334 7.10 18.67 -6.54
N ALA A 335 5.85 18.85 -6.94
CA ALA A 335 4.72 18.81 -6.04
C ALA A 335 4.18 17.36 -5.91
N ILE A 336 4.35 16.78 -4.75
CA ILE A 336 3.99 15.37 -4.52
C ILE A 336 2.66 15.30 -3.76
N HIS A 337 1.67 14.66 -4.39
CA HIS A 337 0.44 14.36 -3.70
C HIS A 337 0.56 13.01 -2.97
N PRO A 338 0.13 12.90 -1.70
CA PRO A 338 0.31 11.68 -0.89
C PRO A 338 -0.37 10.44 -1.48
N VAL A 339 -1.43 10.61 -2.27
CA VAL A 339 -2.14 9.49 -2.91
C VAL A 339 -1.86 9.38 -4.42
N ALA A 340 -0.93 10.15 -4.97
CA ALA A 340 -0.54 9.99 -6.36
C ALA A 340 0.14 8.64 -6.57
N GLY A 341 -0.42 7.81 -7.43
CA GLY A 341 0.13 6.48 -7.72
C GLY A 341 -0.74 5.32 -7.25
N ARG A 342 -0.11 4.23 -6.84
CA ARG A 342 -0.77 2.98 -6.40
C ARG A 342 -0.30 2.48 -5.03
N MET A 343 0.56 3.21 -4.36
CA MET A 343 0.98 2.98 -2.99
C MET A 343 1.40 4.31 -2.35
N PRO A 344 1.45 4.40 -1.02
CA PRO A 344 2.01 5.56 -0.33
C PRO A 344 3.43 5.86 -0.79
N GLY A 345 3.74 7.13 -1.08
CA GLY A 345 5.07 7.55 -1.52
C GLY A 345 5.50 7.05 -2.91
N HIS A 346 4.56 6.57 -3.74
CA HIS A 346 4.90 6.01 -5.06
C HIS A 346 5.72 6.98 -5.92
N MET A 347 5.35 8.25 -5.96
CA MET A 347 6.08 9.26 -6.75
C MET A 347 7.46 9.55 -6.16
N ASN A 348 7.59 9.59 -4.84
CA ASN A 348 8.88 9.76 -4.17
C ASN A 348 9.86 8.65 -4.54
N VAL A 349 9.40 7.40 -4.54
CA VAL A 349 10.22 6.23 -4.90
C VAL A 349 10.69 6.32 -6.34
N LEU A 350 9.81 6.66 -7.30
CA LEU A 350 10.17 6.76 -8.72
C LEU A 350 11.13 7.91 -9.01
N LEU A 351 10.93 9.06 -8.36
CA LEU A 351 11.82 10.21 -8.53
C LEU A 351 13.18 9.95 -7.86
N ALA A 352 13.22 9.24 -6.75
CA ALA A 352 14.45 8.79 -6.12
C ALA A 352 15.20 7.76 -7.00
N GLU A 353 14.50 6.83 -7.66
CA GLU A 353 15.09 5.92 -8.65
C GLU A 353 15.75 6.68 -9.80
N ALA A 354 15.15 7.80 -10.21
CA ALA A 354 15.69 8.66 -11.24
C ALA A 354 16.76 9.64 -10.74
N ASP A 355 17.22 9.52 -9.50
CA ASP A 355 18.20 10.43 -8.86
C ASP A 355 17.75 11.91 -8.81
N VAL A 356 16.46 12.18 -8.72
CA VAL A 356 15.98 13.55 -8.47
C VAL A 356 16.37 13.94 -7.04
N PRO A 357 17.02 15.10 -6.83
CA PRO A 357 17.39 15.58 -5.49
C PRO A 357 16.16 15.69 -4.58
N TYR A 358 16.26 15.13 -3.38
CA TYR A 358 15.10 15.02 -2.48
C TYR A 358 14.63 16.36 -1.92
N ASP A 359 15.51 17.34 -1.83
CA ASP A 359 15.22 18.73 -1.45
C ASP A 359 14.31 19.47 -2.45
N LYS A 360 14.18 18.92 -3.66
CA LYS A 360 13.24 19.43 -4.68
C LYS A 360 11.84 18.82 -4.58
N LEU A 361 11.66 17.76 -3.77
CA LEU A 361 10.38 17.08 -3.59
C LEU A 361 9.61 17.74 -2.45
N LEU A 362 8.61 18.55 -2.77
CA LEU A 362 7.76 19.20 -1.80
C LEU A 362 6.48 18.42 -1.57
N GLU A 363 6.03 18.34 -0.33
CA GLU A 363 4.70 17.84 -0.02
C GLU A 363 3.63 18.81 -0.54
N MET A 364 2.42 18.29 -0.72
CA MET A 364 1.30 19.02 -1.34
C MET A 364 1.06 20.40 -0.72
N GLU A 365 1.09 20.50 0.61
CA GLU A 365 0.82 21.75 1.33
C GLU A 365 1.91 22.80 1.06
N GLU A 366 3.17 22.40 1.09
CA GLU A 366 4.31 23.27 0.76
C GLU A 366 4.27 23.70 -0.71
N ALA A 367 4.02 22.74 -1.62
CA ALA A 367 3.93 23.00 -3.04
C ALA A 367 2.76 23.95 -3.39
N ASN A 368 1.62 23.81 -2.70
CA ASN A 368 0.48 24.73 -2.86
C ASN A 368 0.81 26.17 -2.43
N GLY A 369 1.78 26.35 -1.54
CA GLY A 369 2.32 27.68 -1.19
C GLY A 369 3.15 28.31 -2.31
N GLU A 370 3.88 27.51 -3.09
CA GLU A 370 4.76 27.98 -4.20
C GLU A 370 3.98 28.18 -5.53
N LEU A 371 2.87 27.48 -5.73
CA LEU A 371 2.11 27.47 -7.00
C LEU A 371 1.62 28.85 -7.46
N PRO A 372 1.16 29.78 -6.59
CA PRO A 372 0.77 31.14 -7.04
C PRO A 372 1.93 31.95 -7.63
N GLU A 373 3.17 31.65 -7.27
CA GLU A 373 4.37 32.29 -7.79
C GLU A 373 4.95 31.56 -9.01
N ALA A 374 4.45 30.35 -9.30
CA ALA A 374 4.94 29.53 -10.40
C ALA A 374 4.56 30.09 -11.77
N ASP A 375 5.55 30.21 -12.65
CA ASP A 375 5.30 30.56 -14.04
C ASP A 375 4.62 29.41 -14.79
N VAL A 376 5.03 28.15 -14.47
CA VAL A 376 4.49 26.96 -15.11
C VAL A 376 4.23 25.88 -14.08
N ALA A 377 3.02 25.31 -14.09
CA ALA A 377 2.70 24.02 -13.50
C ALA A 377 2.67 22.95 -14.59
N LEU A 378 3.62 22.01 -14.54
CA LEU A 378 3.74 20.93 -15.52
C LEU A 378 3.19 19.61 -14.94
N VAL A 379 1.97 19.25 -15.30
CA VAL A 379 1.30 18.04 -14.85
C VAL A 379 1.68 16.86 -15.74
N ILE A 380 2.31 15.84 -15.17
CA ILE A 380 2.78 14.65 -15.91
C ILE A 380 2.08 13.39 -15.41
N GLY A 381 1.02 12.99 -16.11
CA GLY A 381 0.29 11.76 -15.79
C GLY A 381 -0.52 11.80 -14.50
N ALA A 382 -0.75 12.97 -13.90
CA ALA A 382 -1.71 13.18 -12.83
C ALA A 382 -3.09 13.53 -13.41
N ASN A 383 -4.17 13.30 -12.65
CA ASN A 383 -5.53 13.64 -13.03
C ASN A 383 -6.34 14.09 -11.80
N ASP A 384 -6.94 13.15 -11.07
CA ASP A 384 -7.88 13.46 -9.98
C ASP A 384 -7.27 14.38 -8.91
N VAL A 385 -5.98 14.22 -8.60
CA VAL A 385 -5.22 14.99 -7.61
C VAL A 385 -4.96 16.45 -7.99
N THR A 386 -5.33 16.87 -9.20
CA THR A 386 -5.23 18.23 -9.71
C THR A 386 -6.58 18.77 -10.19
N ASN A 387 -7.68 18.07 -9.91
CA ASN A 387 -8.99 18.43 -10.43
C ASN A 387 -9.67 19.49 -9.54
N PRO A 388 -9.90 20.72 -10.03
CA PRO A 388 -10.55 21.77 -9.27
C PRO A 388 -11.98 21.44 -8.79
N ALA A 389 -12.69 20.50 -9.45
CA ALA A 389 -14.01 20.03 -9.04
C ALA A 389 -14.04 19.52 -7.58
N ALA A 390 -12.87 19.09 -7.06
CA ALA A 390 -12.74 18.68 -5.67
C ALA A 390 -13.09 19.79 -4.66
N ARG A 391 -13.00 21.05 -5.04
CA ARG A 391 -13.25 22.19 -4.15
C ARG A 391 -14.72 22.63 -4.13
N HIS A 392 -15.46 22.51 -5.23
CA HIS A 392 -16.75 23.17 -5.38
C HIS A 392 -17.90 22.26 -5.84
N ASP A 393 -17.61 21.17 -6.54
CA ASP A 393 -18.67 20.27 -7.01
C ASP A 393 -19.00 19.20 -5.95
N THR A 394 -20.05 19.47 -5.17
CA THR A 394 -20.55 18.58 -4.11
C THR A 394 -21.02 17.20 -4.61
N ASN A 395 -21.31 17.07 -5.92
CA ASN A 395 -21.73 15.80 -6.52
C ASN A 395 -20.54 15.01 -7.06
N SER A 396 -19.35 15.63 -7.10
CA SER A 396 -18.15 14.98 -7.60
C SER A 396 -17.64 13.90 -6.64
N PRO A 397 -17.24 12.72 -7.12
CA PRO A 397 -16.61 11.68 -6.29
C PRO A 397 -15.27 12.11 -5.66
N VAL A 398 -14.67 13.19 -6.14
CA VAL A 398 -13.44 13.77 -5.55
C VAL A 398 -13.73 14.93 -4.60
N TYR A 399 -14.99 15.31 -4.38
CA TYR A 399 -15.34 16.44 -3.53
C TYR A 399 -14.70 16.35 -2.13
N GLY A 400 -14.09 17.46 -1.70
CA GLY A 400 -13.41 17.57 -0.40
C GLY A 400 -12.06 16.88 -0.34
N MET A 401 -11.60 16.21 -1.40
CA MET A 401 -10.23 15.70 -1.47
C MET A 401 -9.26 16.87 -1.56
N PRO A 402 -8.22 16.94 -0.72
CA PRO A 402 -7.13 17.90 -0.93
C PRO A 402 -6.50 17.68 -2.31
N ILE A 403 -6.15 18.74 -3.01
CA ILE A 403 -5.55 18.68 -4.35
C ILE A 403 -4.33 19.59 -4.44
N ILE A 404 -3.51 19.35 -5.45
CA ILE A 404 -2.45 20.29 -5.85
C ILE A 404 -3.09 21.41 -6.69
N ASP A 405 -2.95 22.63 -6.23
CA ASP A 405 -3.59 23.84 -6.76
C ASP A 405 -2.94 24.33 -8.06
N THR A 406 -2.79 23.45 -9.04
CA THR A 406 -2.10 23.75 -10.31
C THR A 406 -2.72 24.90 -11.10
N ASP A 407 -4.02 25.10 -10.94
CA ASP A 407 -4.80 26.19 -11.54
C ASP A 407 -4.38 27.59 -11.04
N LYS A 408 -3.59 27.68 -9.96
CA LYS A 408 -3.05 28.95 -9.45
C LYS A 408 -1.77 29.40 -10.15
N ALA A 409 -1.10 28.52 -10.90
CA ALA A 409 0.07 28.88 -11.68
C ALA A 409 -0.31 29.74 -12.90
N ARG A 410 0.63 30.54 -13.41
CA ARG A 410 0.37 31.43 -14.58
C ARG A 410 0.04 30.64 -15.85
N VAL A 411 0.70 29.49 -16.05
CA VAL A 411 0.47 28.59 -17.17
C VAL A 411 0.41 27.17 -16.64
N VAL A 412 -0.61 26.41 -17.06
CA VAL A 412 -0.71 24.99 -16.76
C VAL A 412 -0.48 24.19 -18.03
N MET A 413 0.49 23.30 -18.00
CA MET A 413 0.78 22.33 -19.05
C MET A 413 0.46 20.93 -18.57
N VAL A 414 -0.25 20.15 -19.40
CA VAL A 414 -0.61 18.78 -19.06
C VAL A 414 -0.08 17.82 -20.11
N ILE A 415 0.75 16.87 -19.68
CA ILE A 415 1.19 15.75 -20.51
C ILE A 415 0.34 14.54 -20.18
N LYS A 416 -0.49 14.11 -21.12
CA LYS A 416 -1.44 13.03 -20.96
C LYS A 416 -1.59 12.24 -22.25
N ARG A 417 -1.67 10.90 -22.14
CA ARG A 417 -1.81 10.01 -23.28
C ARG A 417 -3.18 10.15 -23.96
N SER A 418 -4.22 10.38 -23.20
CA SER A 418 -5.60 10.53 -23.66
C SER A 418 -6.36 11.45 -22.71
N MET A 419 -7.47 12.02 -23.18
CA MET A 419 -8.36 12.85 -22.37
C MET A 419 -9.35 12.02 -21.51
N ASN A 420 -9.18 10.71 -21.46
CA ASN A 420 -10.03 9.85 -20.65
C ASN A 420 -10.00 10.25 -19.17
N PRO A 421 -11.12 10.09 -18.45
CA PRO A 421 -11.20 10.31 -17.01
C PRO A 421 -10.12 9.56 -16.23
N GLY A 422 -9.79 10.04 -15.02
CA GLY A 422 -8.93 9.38 -14.07
C GLY A 422 -9.63 8.21 -13.37
N PHE A 423 -9.10 7.81 -12.24
CA PHE A 423 -9.68 6.72 -11.42
C PHE A 423 -11.05 7.09 -10.84
N ALA A 424 -11.31 8.38 -10.62
CA ALA A 424 -12.60 8.85 -10.14
C ALA A 424 -13.71 8.76 -11.21
N GLY A 425 -13.36 8.51 -12.47
CA GLY A 425 -14.32 8.36 -13.57
C GLY A 425 -14.98 9.66 -14.01
N ILE A 426 -14.41 10.82 -13.67
CA ILE A 426 -14.91 12.16 -14.01
C ILE A 426 -13.91 12.92 -14.87
N ASP A 427 -14.42 13.87 -15.63
CA ASP A 427 -13.59 14.81 -16.38
C ASP A 427 -12.87 15.76 -15.43
N ASN A 428 -11.68 16.20 -15.82
CA ASN A 428 -10.91 17.16 -15.05
C ASN A 428 -11.12 18.57 -15.65
N GLU A 429 -11.70 19.45 -14.84
CA GLU A 429 -12.00 20.83 -15.24
C GLU A 429 -10.73 21.61 -15.63
N LEU A 430 -9.58 21.26 -15.06
CA LEU A 430 -8.29 21.87 -15.37
C LEU A 430 -7.98 21.87 -16.88
N TYR A 431 -8.48 20.91 -17.64
CA TYR A 431 -8.18 20.76 -19.08
C TYR A 431 -9.01 21.70 -19.96
N THR A 432 -10.02 22.33 -19.42
CA THR A 432 -10.96 23.19 -20.13
C THR A 432 -11.05 24.61 -19.59
N MET A 433 -10.15 24.95 -18.65
CA MET A 433 -9.98 26.29 -18.08
C MET A 433 -9.22 27.25 -18.99
#